data_432d25cb1680546ce9eacdb0b09d4bed
#
_entry.id   432d25cb1680546ce9eacdb0b09d4bed
#
_cell.length_a   1.000
_cell.length_b   1.000
_cell.length_c   1.000
_cell.angle_alpha   90.00
_cell.angle_beta   90.00
_cell.angle_gamma   90.00
#
_symmetry.space_group_name_H-M   'P 1'
#
loop_
_entity.id
_entity.type
_entity.pdbx_description
1 polymer ?
#
loop_
_entity_poly.entity_id
_entity_poly.type
_entity_poly.pdbx_seq_one_letter_code
_entity_poly.pdbx_strand_id
1 'polypeptide(L)'
;EIYFNKQYDVELLGKNNSEEIDCDGFRLECSPNDDLSREIKGILKQDDISFPYEFYQIKFNTFQGDAYSGFKKYFKHILIDNSQISSEYAVKEYVKDMYNNLATSLERNNHHYNYRQHKLNYKTNVLADVNIKTGEYEFIIRNNTKSNLSTDLALSHNNINIENKGKGIQCFIKTKFALNKSGNLDIVLLEEPENHLSHINMKKMVKEIENASKKQIFIATHSNMLSTRLDLRKSILLNSNSEHPVLLDNVKETTAKFFMKAPDNNLLDFILSKKALLVEGDAEYMLLESFFEKHTGISAESADVHIISVDGTSFKRYLDISQKLAIK
;
A
#
# COMPACT_ATOMS: atom_id res chain seq x y z
N GLU A 1 -1.69 -11.03 14.13
CA GLU A 1 -3.00 -11.66 13.91
C GLU A 1 -3.93 -10.71 13.14
N ILE A 2 -4.82 -11.28 12.31
CA ILE A 2 -5.81 -10.53 11.54
C ILE A 2 -7.18 -11.13 11.82
N TYR A 3 -8.05 -10.34 12.44
CA TYR A 3 -9.42 -10.71 12.78
C TYR A 3 -10.39 -10.16 11.73
N PHE A 4 -11.38 -10.97 11.35
CA PHE A 4 -12.37 -10.57 10.34
C PHE A 4 -13.71 -10.20 10.92
N ASN A 5 -14.32 -9.15 10.39
CA ASN A 5 -15.65 -8.71 10.84
C ASN A 5 -16.78 -9.64 10.39
N LYS A 6 -16.58 -10.36 9.27
CA LYS A 6 -17.54 -11.39 8.82
C LYS A 6 -17.11 -12.74 9.36
N GLN A 7 -17.99 -13.39 10.04
CA GLN A 7 -17.77 -14.62 10.82
C GLN A 7 -18.54 -15.75 10.18
N TYR A 8 -18.09 -16.33 9.07
CA TYR A 8 -18.87 -17.41 8.43
C TYR A 8 -18.06 -18.33 7.50
N ASP A 9 -16.75 -18.26 7.50
CA ASP A 9 -15.95 -19.20 6.69
C ASP A 9 -15.43 -20.34 7.59
N VAL A 10 -15.95 -21.56 7.39
CA VAL A 10 -15.60 -22.74 8.19
C VAL A 10 -14.09 -23.01 8.20
N GLU A 11 -13.37 -22.64 7.16
CA GLU A 11 -11.92 -22.85 7.07
C GLU A 11 -11.11 -21.77 7.83
N LEU A 12 -11.73 -20.66 8.17
CA LEU A 12 -11.10 -19.55 8.89
C LEU A 12 -11.50 -19.52 10.36
N LEU A 13 -12.67 -20.09 10.67
CA LEU A 13 -13.27 -20.03 11.99
C LEU A 13 -12.50 -20.91 12.99
N GLY A 14 -12.06 -20.32 14.08
CA GLY A 14 -11.40 -21.06 15.14
C GLY A 14 -10.87 -20.20 16.27
N LYS A 15 -10.26 -20.87 17.25
CA LYS A 15 -9.73 -20.26 18.48
C LYS A 15 -8.20 -20.14 18.51
N ASN A 16 -7.52 -20.42 17.39
CA ASN A 16 -6.06 -20.30 17.33
C ASN A 16 -5.63 -18.83 17.19
N ASN A 17 -6.04 -18.00 18.14
CA ASN A 17 -5.71 -16.60 18.26
C ASN A 17 -5.39 -16.24 19.72
N SER A 18 -4.79 -15.07 19.95
CA SER A 18 -4.33 -14.63 21.27
C SER A 18 -5.45 -14.35 22.25
N GLU A 19 -6.66 -14.10 21.76
CA GLU A 19 -7.86 -13.84 22.60
C GLU A 19 -8.65 -15.11 22.89
N GLU A 20 -8.27 -16.24 22.27
CA GLU A 20 -8.94 -17.55 22.39
C GLU A 20 -10.44 -17.52 22.04
N ILE A 21 -10.86 -16.51 21.26
CA ILE A 21 -12.25 -16.34 20.83
C ILE A 21 -12.51 -17.10 19.53
N ASP A 22 -13.72 -17.60 19.37
CA ASP A 22 -14.16 -18.31 18.18
C ASP A 22 -14.54 -17.31 17.08
N CYS A 23 -13.63 -17.03 16.17
CA CYS A 23 -13.80 -16.04 15.10
C CYS A 23 -12.98 -16.39 13.87
N ASP A 24 -13.31 -15.78 12.74
CA ASP A 24 -12.55 -15.93 11.50
C ASP A 24 -11.28 -15.09 11.53
N GLY A 25 -10.17 -15.66 11.10
CA GLY A 25 -8.94 -14.90 11.02
C GLY A 25 -7.72 -15.68 10.61
N PHE A 26 -6.59 -14.95 10.57
CA PHE A 26 -5.26 -15.48 10.29
C PHE A 26 -4.28 -15.13 11.39
N ARG A 27 -3.34 -16.06 11.61
CA ARG A 27 -2.19 -15.87 12.50
C ARG A 27 -0.90 -16.02 11.70
N LEU A 28 -0.09 -14.97 11.69
CA LEU A 28 1.30 -15.02 11.26
C LEU A 28 2.16 -15.15 12.51
N GLU A 29 2.97 -16.19 12.58
CA GLU A 29 3.88 -16.45 13.68
C GLU A 29 5.31 -16.53 13.16
N CYS A 30 6.20 -15.75 13.74
CA CYS A 30 7.64 -15.84 13.52
C CYS A 30 8.24 -16.46 14.79
N SER A 31 8.71 -17.70 14.71
CA SER A 31 9.24 -18.45 15.85
C SER A 31 10.56 -19.11 15.51
N PRO A 32 11.43 -19.37 16.49
CA PRO A 32 12.62 -20.20 16.30
C PRO A 32 12.25 -21.54 15.68
N ASN A 33 13.05 -22.03 14.75
CA ASN A 33 12.88 -23.37 14.25
C ASN A 33 13.35 -24.38 15.31
N ASP A 34 12.44 -25.20 15.82
CA ASP A 34 12.71 -26.15 16.89
C ASP A 34 13.83 -27.15 16.54
N ASP A 35 13.93 -27.53 15.25
CA ASP A 35 14.97 -28.42 14.75
C ASP A 35 16.39 -27.81 14.87
N LEU A 36 16.49 -26.49 14.96
CA LEU A 36 17.75 -25.72 15.03
C LEU A 36 17.99 -25.12 16.43
N SER A 37 17.29 -25.58 17.45
CA SER A 37 17.35 -25.02 18.81
C SER A 37 18.74 -25.05 19.45
N ARG A 38 19.57 -26.06 19.07
CA ARG A 38 20.95 -26.19 19.57
C ARG A 38 21.84 -25.08 18.98
N GLU A 39 21.73 -24.83 17.70
CA GLU A 39 22.46 -23.84 16.93
C GLU A 39 22.11 -22.43 17.44
N ILE A 40 20.83 -22.14 17.61
CA ILE A 40 20.32 -20.86 18.14
C ILE A 40 20.92 -20.61 19.54
N LYS A 41 20.88 -21.59 20.43
CA LYS A 41 21.48 -21.46 21.75
C LYS A 41 23.00 -21.25 21.71
N GLY A 42 23.67 -21.78 20.71
CA GLY A 42 25.10 -21.57 20.47
C GLY A 42 25.41 -20.14 20.06
N ILE A 43 24.62 -19.58 19.15
CA ILE A 43 24.78 -18.21 18.65
C ILE A 43 24.49 -17.20 19.77
N LEU A 44 23.37 -17.38 20.49
CA LEU A 44 22.96 -16.47 21.56
C LEU A 44 23.92 -16.39 22.77
N LYS A 45 24.97 -17.22 22.78
CA LYS A 45 26.05 -17.17 23.83
C LYS A 45 27.25 -16.35 23.40
N GLN A 46 27.27 -15.80 22.19
CA GLN A 46 28.37 -14.98 21.68
C GLN A 46 28.20 -13.52 22.12
N ASP A 47 29.28 -12.80 22.34
CA ASP A 47 29.23 -11.42 22.88
C ASP A 47 28.85 -10.36 21.82
N ASP A 48 29.02 -10.65 20.53
CA ASP A 48 28.70 -9.74 19.43
C ASP A 48 27.65 -10.40 18.52
N ILE A 49 26.37 -10.19 18.83
CA ILE A 49 25.28 -10.97 18.26
C ILE A 49 24.47 -10.13 17.26
N SER A 50 24.54 -10.51 15.98
CA SER A 50 23.48 -10.19 15.03
C SER A 50 22.30 -11.12 15.26
N PHE A 51 21.07 -10.61 15.11
CA PHE A 51 19.87 -11.44 15.28
C PHE A 51 19.87 -12.58 14.23
N PRO A 52 19.75 -13.85 14.65
CA PRO A 52 19.90 -15.01 13.77
C PRO A 52 18.61 -15.32 12.98
N TYR A 53 18.25 -14.44 12.03
CA TYR A 53 17.03 -14.58 11.22
C TYR A 53 16.92 -15.91 10.48
N GLU A 54 18.06 -16.48 10.08
CA GLU A 54 18.15 -17.71 9.29
C GLU A 54 17.65 -18.93 10.05
N PHE A 55 17.59 -18.85 11.37
CA PHE A 55 17.13 -19.92 12.26
C PHE A 55 15.66 -19.78 12.68
N TYR A 56 14.99 -18.75 12.18
CA TYR A 56 13.58 -18.53 12.44
C TYR A 56 12.72 -19.02 11.28
N GLN A 57 11.53 -19.51 11.61
CA GLN A 57 10.53 -19.93 10.65
C GLN A 57 9.31 -19.02 10.73
N ILE A 58 8.67 -18.81 9.58
CA ILE A 58 7.41 -18.08 9.50
C ILE A 58 6.31 -19.10 9.23
N LYS A 59 5.33 -19.17 10.14
CA LYS A 59 4.11 -19.97 9.98
C LYS A 59 2.94 -19.05 9.73
N PHE A 60 2.14 -19.36 8.73
CA PHE A 60 0.93 -18.63 8.43
C PHE A 60 -0.25 -19.60 8.48
N ASN A 61 -1.08 -19.45 9.49
CA ASN A 61 -2.19 -20.35 9.78
C ASN A 61 -3.51 -19.62 9.82
N THR A 62 -4.61 -20.32 9.54
CA THR A 62 -5.96 -19.85 9.85
C THR A 62 -6.21 -19.98 11.35
N PHE A 63 -7.24 -19.32 11.87
CA PHE A 63 -7.64 -19.51 13.29
C PHE A 63 -8.22 -20.90 13.54
N GLN A 64 -8.62 -21.63 12.50
CA GLN A 64 -8.94 -23.06 12.61
C GLN A 64 -7.71 -23.91 12.93
N GLY A 65 -6.50 -23.44 12.57
CA GLY A 65 -5.23 -24.13 12.77
C GLY A 65 -4.59 -24.69 11.52
N ASP A 66 -5.27 -24.61 10.38
CA ASP A 66 -4.75 -25.07 9.10
C ASP A 66 -3.68 -24.12 8.54
N ALA A 67 -2.64 -24.69 7.92
CA ALA A 67 -1.63 -23.91 7.25
C ALA A 67 -2.21 -23.17 6.04
N TYR A 68 -2.02 -21.86 5.98
CA TYR A 68 -2.44 -21.05 4.84
C TYR A 68 -1.44 -21.19 3.69
N SER A 69 -1.87 -21.84 2.62
CA SER A 69 -1.01 -22.13 1.46
C SER A 69 -1.01 -21.03 0.39
N GLY A 70 -1.85 -20.00 0.51
CA GLY A 70 -2.01 -18.93 -0.48
C GLY A 70 -2.76 -19.32 -1.76
N PHE A 71 -3.13 -20.57 -1.95
CA PHE A 71 -3.91 -21.01 -3.13
C PHE A 71 -5.36 -20.54 -3.07
N LYS A 72 -5.96 -20.51 -1.90
CA LYS A 72 -7.32 -20.01 -1.70
C LYS A 72 -7.23 -18.55 -1.28
N LYS A 73 -7.73 -17.64 -2.11
CA LYS A 73 -7.83 -16.22 -1.79
C LYS A 73 -9.18 -15.95 -1.14
N TYR A 74 -9.20 -15.82 0.17
CA TYR A 74 -10.40 -15.46 0.93
C TYR A 74 -10.83 -14.01 0.69
N PHE A 75 -9.85 -13.14 0.33
CA PHE A 75 -10.11 -11.76 -0.07
C PHE A 75 -9.56 -11.48 -1.43
N LYS A 76 -10.33 -10.75 -2.19
CA LYS A 76 -9.88 -10.13 -3.43
C LYS A 76 -9.27 -8.79 -3.10
N HIS A 77 -7.98 -8.71 -3.17
CA HIS A 77 -7.22 -7.48 -2.91
C HIS A 77 -6.40 -7.07 -4.12
N ILE A 78 -5.99 -5.82 -4.13
CA ILE A 78 -5.01 -5.28 -5.07
C ILE A 78 -4.09 -4.32 -4.34
N LEU A 79 -2.80 -4.44 -4.61
CA LEU A 79 -1.78 -3.48 -4.21
C LEU A 79 -1.44 -2.58 -5.40
N ILE A 80 -1.50 -1.27 -5.19
CA ILE A 80 -1.06 -0.25 -6.14
C ILE A 80 0.09 0.49 -5.49
N ASP A 81 1.29 0.05 -5.83
CA ASP A 81 2.54 0.67 -5.40
C ASP A 81 3.00 1.67 -6.45
N ASN A 82 2.93 2.94 -6.12
CA ASN A 82 3.34 4.01 -7.03
C ASN A 82 4.83 4.34 -6.96
N SER A 83 5.55 3.83 -5.98
CA SER A 83 7.01 3.91 -5.94
C SER A 83 7.64 3.12 -7.09
N GLN A 84 7.01 2.00 -7.48
CA GLN A 84 7.45 1.09 -8.53
C GLN A 84 6.74 1.27 -9.89
N ILE A 85 6.08 2.39 -10.10
CA ILE A 85 5.26 2.64 -11.30
C ILE A 85 6.06 2.55 -12.62
N SER A 86 7.38 2.65 -12.56
CA SER A 86 8.28 2.50 -13.71
C SER A 86 8.65 1.06 -14.02
N SER A 87 8.32 0.12 -13.14
CA SER A 87 8.62 -1.29 -13.33
C SER A 87 7.62 -1.91 -14.30
N GLU A 88 8.08 -2.38 -15.46
CA GLU A 88 7.27 -3.13 -16.42
C GLU A 88 6.62 -4.36 -15.77
N TYR A 89 7.33 -5.00 -14.85
CA TYR A 89 6.83 -6.13 -14.09
C TYR A 89 5.63 -5.73 -13.21
N ALA A 90 5.74 -4.65 -12.45
CA ALA A 90 4.66 -4.18 -11.57
C ALA A 90 3.41 -3.79 -12.38
N VAL A 91 3.59 -3.20 -13.58
CA VAL A 91 2.45 -2.89 -14.47
C VAL A 91 1.78 -4.16 -14.97
N LYS A 92 2.53 -5.16 -15.40
CA LYS A 92 2.00 -6.46 -15.86
C LYS A 92 1.26 -7.19 -14.74
N GLU A 93 1.81 -7.24 -13.54
CA GLU A 93 1.12 -7.86 -12.39
C GLU A 93 -0.16 -7.13 -12.04
N TYR A 94 -0.16 -5.79 -12.05
CA TYR A 94 -1.39 -5.02 -11.86
C TYR A 94 -2.48 -5.37 -12.90
N VAL A 95 -2.15 -5.40 -14.19
CA VAL A 95 -3.10 -5.71 -15.26
C VAL A 95 -3.63 -7.13 -15.11
N LYS A 96 -2.76 -8.08 -14.79
CA LYS A 96 -3.11 -9.48 -14.55
C LYS A 96 -4.05 -9.61 -13.35
N ASP A 97 -3.77 -8.95 -12.24
CA ASP A 97 -4.62 -8.99 -11.04
C ASP A 97 -5.99 -8.36 -11.31
N MET A 98 -6.02 -7.23 -12.00
CA MET A 98 -7.29 -6.61 -12.40
C MET A 98 -8.10 -7.52 -13.31
N TYR A 99 -7.50 -8.14 -14.32
CA TYR A 99 -8.15 -9.10 -15.19
C TYR A 99 -8.68 -10.31 -14.40
N ASN A 100 -7.87 -10.87 -13.51
CA ASN A 100 -8.26 -12.01 -12.67
C ASN A 100 -9.41 -11.68 -11.71
N ASN A 101 -9.49 -10.45 -11.24
CA ASN A 101 -10.58 -10.00 -10.36
C ASN A 101 -11.87 -9.71 -11.10
N LEU A 102 -11.79 -9.32 -12.39
CA LEU A 102 -12.96 -9.01 -13.23
C LEU A 102 -13.56 -10.25 -13.89
N ALA A 103 -12.70 -11.16 -14.38
CA ALA A 103 -13.12 -12.35 -15.09
C ALA A 103 -13.32 -13.55 -14.16
N THR A 104 -14.41 -14.29 -14.35
CA THR A 104 -14.64 -15.57 -13.66
C THR A 104 -13.64 -16.64 -14.11
N SER A 105 -13.49 -17.71 -13.35
CA SER A 105 -12.59 -18.82 -13.71
C SER A 105 -12.94 -19.44 -15.06
N LEU A 106 -14.24 -19.57 -15.37
CA LEU A 106 -14.71 -20.12 -16.65
C LEU A 106 -14.35 -19.17 -17.81
N GLU A 107 -14.61 -17.88 -17.65
CA GLU A 107 -14.25 -16.89 -18.67
C GLU A 107 -12.74 -16.86 -18.92
N ARG A 108 -11.92 -16.90 -17.87
CA ARG A 108 -10.46 -16.95 -18.00
C ARG A 108 -10.01 -18.17 -18.81
N ASN A 109 -10.55 -19.37 -18.47
CA ASN A 109 -10.20 -20.58 -19.19
C ASN A 109 -10.58 -20.49 -20.67
N ASN A 110 -11.77 -19.97 -20.99
CA ASN A 110 -12.21 -19.74 -22.36
C ASN A 110 -11.32 -18.73 -23.10
N HIS A 111 -10.97 -17.62 -22.44
CA HIS A 111 -10.09 -16.61 -23.02
C HIS A 111 -8.69 -17.16 -23.31
N HIS A 112 -8.10 -17.92 -22.36
CA HIS A 112 -6.80 -18.58 -22.55
C HIS A 112 -6.84 -19.61 -23.70
N TYR A 113 -7.91 -20.41 -23.76
CA TYR A 113 -8.10 -21.37 -24.84
C TYR A 113 -8.16 -20.68 -26.20
N ASN A 114 -9.04 -19.67 -26.33
CA ASN A 114 -9.22 -18.92 -27.57
C ASN A 114 -7.92 -18.20 -27.99
N TYR A 115 -7.19 -17.61 -27.04
CA TYR A 115 -5.91 -16.97 -27.32
C TYR A 115 -4.88 -17.96 -27.88
N ARG A 116 -4.81 -19.16 -27.33
CA ARG A 116 -3.96 -20.24 -27.86
C ARG A 116 -4.40 -20.67 -29.26
N GLN A 117 -5.70 -20.76 -29.53
CA GLN A 117 -6.21 -21.08 -30.86
C GLN A 117 -5.85 -19.99 -31.88
N HIS A 118 -5.93 -18.72 -31.51
CA HIS A 118 -5.49 -17.63 -32.38
C HIS A 118 -3.99 -17.69 -32.71
N LYS A 119 -3.14 -18.03 -31.74
CA LYS A 119 -1.71 -18.26 -31.98
C LYS A 119 -1.45 -19.41 -32.96
N LEU A 120 -2.19 -20.51 -32.83
CA LEU A 120 -2.11 -21.64 -33.77
C LEU A 120 -2.58 -21.24 -35.17
N ASN A 121 -3.73 -20.57 -35.29
CA ASN A 121 -4.23 -20.09 -36.56
C ASN A 121 -3.27 -19.10 -37.23
N TYR A 122 -2.62 -18.24 -36.46
CA TYR A 122 -1.59 -17.34 -36.98
C TYR A 122 -0.40 -18.11 -37.57
N LYS A 123 0.07 -19.18 -36.90
CA LYS A 123 1.10 -20.05 -37.43
C LYS A 123 0.69 -20.65 -38.78
N THR A 124 -0.53 -21.23 -38.83
CA THR A 124 -0.96 -21.98 -40.03
C THR A 124 -1.34 -21.10 -41.22
N ASN A 125 -1.86 -19.91 -40.96
CA ASN A 125 -2.36 -19.03 -42.02
C ASN A 125 -1.40 -17.91 -42.43
N VAL A 126 -0.67 -17.35 -41.47
CA VAL A 126 0.18 -16.18 -41.70
C VAL A 126 1.65 -16.56 -41.85
N LEU A 127 2.16 -17.52 -41.08
CA LEU A 127 3.54 -17.97 -41.15
C LEU A 127 3.76 -19.14 -42.13
N ALA A 128 2.69 -19.60 -42.82
CA ALA A 128 2.78 -20.73 -43.72
C ALA A 128 3.82 -20.53 -44.84
N ASP A 129 3.81 -19.37 -45.48
CA ASP A 129 4.71 -19.06 -46.60
C ASP A 129 6.20 -19.03 -46.19
N VAL A 130 6.47 -18.65 -44.94
CA VAL A 130 7.83 -18.65 -44.37
C VAL A 130 8.23 -20.05 -43.97
N ASN A 131 7.32 -20.80 -43.34
CA ASN A 131 7.55 -22.15 -42.85
C ASN A 131 7.81 -23.17 -43.99
N ILE A 132 7.16 -22.98 -45.14
CA ILE A 132 7.47 -23.80 -46.34
C ILE A 132 8.98 -23.70 -46.73
N LYS A 133 9.62 -22.57 -46.47
CA LYS A 133 11.01 -22.30 -46.83
C LYS A 133 12.02 -22.87 -45.82
N THR A 134 11.59 -23.31 -44.65
CA THR A 134 12.48 -23.69 -43.54
C THR A 134 12.75 -25.19 -43.45
N GLY A 135 12.15 -26.00 -44.32
CA GLY A 135 12.35 -27.46 -44.36
C GLY A 135 11.82 -28.18 -43.11
N GLU A 136 12.74 -28.73 -42.32
CA GLU A 136 12.35 -29.47 -41.09
C GLU A 136 12.04 -28.58 -39.90
N TYR A 137 12.23 -27.26 -39.99
CA TYR A 137 12.01 -26.32 -38.89
C TYR A 137 10.75 -25.48 -39.13
N GLU A 138 10.16 -24.98 -38.05
CA GLU A 138 8.98 -24.11 -38.13
C GLU A 138 9.11 -22.91 -37.20
N PHE A 139 8.70 -21.75 -37.67
CA PHE A 139 8.43 -20.59 -36.82
C PHE A 139 7.08 -20.76 -36.13
N ILE A 140 7.09 -20.62 -34.81
CA ILE A 140 5.88 -20.70 -33.99
C ILE A 140 5.78 -19.46 -33.10
N ILE A 141 4.54 -19.07 -32.73
CA ILE A 141 4.35 -18.06 -31.70
C ILE A 141 4.51 -18.72 -30.34
N ARG A 142 5.35 -18.15 -29.50
CA ARG A 142 5.61 -18.69 -28.15
C ARG A 142 4.32 -18.80 -27.34
N ASN A 143 4.16 -19.90 -26.65
CA ASN A 143 3.08 -20.16 -25.70
C ASN A 143 3.66 -20.86 -24.47
N ASN A 144 4.10 -20.07 -23.49
CA ASN A 144 4.72 -20.54 -22.27
C ASN A 144 4.39 -19.58 -21.10
N THR A 145 4.97 -19.78 -19.94
CA THR A 145 4.73 -18.93 -18.75
C THR A 145 5.06 -17.45 -18.97
N LYS A 146 5.97 -17.13 -19.91
CA LYS A 146 6.40 -15.76 -20.24
C LYS A 146 5.67 -15.16 -21.45
N SER A 147 4.88 -15.94 -22.18
CA SER A 147 4.12 -15.49 -23.36
C SER A 147 2.79 -16.22 -23.44
N ASN A 148 1.81 -15.70 -22.77
CA ASN A 148 0.43 -16.20 -22.73
C ASN A 148 -0.53 -15.01 -22.60
N LEU A 149 -1.84 -15.26 -22.59
CA LEU A 149 -2.82 -14.18 -22.50
C LEU A 149 -2.53 -13.23 -21.33
N SER A 150 -2.30 -13.75 -20.14
CA SER A 150 -2.11 -12.92 -18.94
C SER A 150 -0.88 -12.01 -19.01
N THR A 151 0.18 -12.42 -19.73
CA THR A 151 1.41 -11.62 -19.91
C THR A 151 1.31 -10.63 -21.06
N ASP A 152 0.42 -10.90 -22.01
CA ASP A 152 0.28 -10.13 -23.25
C ASP A 152 -0.86 -9.12 -23.16
N LEU A 153 -1.66 -9.15 -22.07
CA LEU A 153 -2.67 -8.14 -21.79
C LEU A 153 -2.03 -6.80 -21.41
N ALA A 154 -2.59 -5.73 -21.96
CA ALA A 154 -2.29 -4.35 -21.58
C ALA A 154 -3.61 -3.59 -21.29
N LEU A 155 -3.55 -2.61 -20.41
CA LEU A 155 -4.69 -1.73 -20.15
C LEU A 155 -4.57 -0.47 -20.99
N SER A 156 -5.60 -0.14 -21.76
CA SER A 156 -5.66 1.08 -22.56
C SER A 156 -6.74 2.03 -22.06
N HIS A 157 -6.51 3.31 -22.21
CA HIS A 157 -7.46 4.38 -21.92
C HIS A 157 -7.41 5.42 -23.04
N ASN A 158 -8.53 5.67 -23.71
CA ASN A 158 -8.63 6.51 -24.92
C ASN A 158 -7.65 6.07 -26.02
N ASN A 159 -7.63 4.77 -26.33
CA ASN A 159 -6.78 4.13 -27.34
C ASN A 159 -5.26 4.30 -27.14
N ILE A 160 -4.83 4.69 -25.95
CA ILE A 160 -3.42 4.79 -25.58
C ILE A 160 -3.17 3.82 -24.44
N ASN A 161 -2.19 2.93 -24.59
CA ASN A 161 -1.77 2.05 -23.50
C ASN A 161 -1.36 2.89 -22.28
N ILE A 162 -1.79 2.43 -21.10
CA ILE A 162 -1.49 3.16 -19.86
C ILE A 162 0.03 3.36 -19.70
N GLU A 163 0.83 2.38 -20.07
CA GLU A 163 2.30 2.43 -20.01
C GLU A 163 2.91 3.60 -20.80
N ASN A 164 2.21 4.07 -21.85
CA ASN A 164 2.64 5.19 -22.68
C ASN A 164 2.14 6.56 -22.17
N LYS A 165 1.47 6.60 -21.02
CA LYS A 165 1.03 7.86 -20.39
C LYS A 165 2.05 8.32 -19.34
N GLY A 166 2.02 9.60 -19.00
CA GLY A 166 2.84 10.13 -17.89
C GLY A 166 2.52 9.42 -16.57
N LYS A 167 3.54 9.21 -15.73
CA LYS A 167 3.46 8.41 -14.49
C LYS A 167 2.30 8.79 -13.57
N GLY A 168 2.07 10.08 -13.35
CA GLY A 168 0.95 10.54 -12.53
C GLY A 168 -0.42 10.18 -13.10
N ILE A 169 -0.58 10.22 -14.43
CA ILE A 169 -1.82 9.78 -15.08
C ILE A 169 -1.99 8.26 -14.97
N GLN A 170 -0.90 7.50 -15.09
CA GLN A 170 -0.92 6.05 -14.89
C GLN A 170 -1.41 5.71 -13.48
N CYS A 171 -0.83 6.34 -12.45
CA CYS A 171 -1.23 6.19 -11.06
C CYS A 171 -2.73 6.49 -10.89
N PHE A 172 -3.17 7.65 -11.35
CA PHE A 172 -4.57 8.07 -11.23
C PHE A 172 -5.54 7.09 -11.90
N ILE A 173 -5.24 6.64 -13.15
CA ILE A 173 -6.09 5.69 -13.88
C ILE A 173 -6.13 4.35 -13.16
N LYS A 174 -4.99 3.81 -12.72
CA LYS A 174 -4.91 2.54 -12.01
C LYS A 174 -5.75 2.57 -10.73
N THR A 175 -5.58 3.60 -9.91
CA THR A 175 -6.33 3.75 -8.66
C THR A 175 -7.83 3.93 -8.93
N LYS A 176 -8.20 4.82 -9.85
CA LYS A 176 -9.60 5.02 -10.23
C LYS A 176 -10.26 3.75 -10.75
N PHE A 177 -9.55 2.98 -11.57
CA PHE A 177 -10.07 1.72 -12.10
C PHE A 177 -10.28 0.68 -10.98
N ALA A 178 -9.31 0.52 -10.08
CA ALA A 178 -9.42 -0.37 -8.93
C ALA A 178 -10.58 0.03 -8.00
N LEU A 179 -10.76 1.33 -7.74
CA LEU A 179 -11.81 1.82 -6.86
C LEU A 179 -13.21 1.67 -7.47
N ASN A 180 -13.40 1.95 -8.77
CA ASN A 180 -14.71 2.11 -9.37
C ASN A 180 -15.20 0.91 -10.19
N LYS A 181 -14.31 0.17 -10.84
CA LYS A 181 -14.69 -0.85 -11.82
C LYS A 181 -14.53 -2.29 -11.35
N SER A 182 -13.76 -2.53 -10.32
CA SER A 182 -13.55 -3.87 -9.78
C SER A 182 -14.64 -4.23 -8.75
N GLY A 183 -15.82 -4.61 -9.19
CA GLY A 183 -16.98 -4.91 -8.33
C GLY A 183 -16.72 -5.98 -7.26
N ASN A 184 -15.69 -6.80 -7.44
CA ASN A 184 -15.38 -7.94 -6.58
C ASN A 184 -14.12 -7.74 -5.71
N LEU A 185 -13.53 -6.55 -5.65
CA LEU A 185 -12.42 -6.27 -4.73
C LEU A 185 -12.96 -5.94 -3.33
N ASP A 186 -12.42 -6.62 -2.34
CA ASP A 186 -12.72 -6.38 -0.93
C ASP A 186 -11.79 -5.32 -0.34
N ILE A 187 -10.50 -5.41 -0.69
CA ILE A 187 -9.43 -4.57 -0.14
C ILE A 187 -8.64 -3.90 -1.25
N VAL A 188 -8.35 -2.62 -1.09
CA VAL A 188 -7.44 -1.86 -1.94
C VAL A 188 -6.31 -1.30 -1.09
N LEU A 189 -5.08 -1.64 -1.43
CA LEU A 189 -3.87 -1.17 -0.78
C LEU A 189 -3.22 -0.13 -1.71
N LEU A 190 -3.03 1.09 -1.21
CA LEU A 190 -2.38 2.18 -1.95
C LEU A 190 -1.09 2.56 -1.24
N GLU A 191 0.02 2.46 -1.93
CA GLU A 191 1.32 2.92 -1.44
C GLU A 191 1.75 4.16 -2.23
N GLU A 192 2.03 5.23 -1.50
CA GLU A 192 2.48 6.52 -2.03
C GLU A 192 1.61 7.02 -3.21
N PRO A 193 0.27 7.09 -3.05
CA PRO A 193 -0.61 7.46 -4.17
C PRO A 193 -0.40 8.88 -4.68
N GLU A 194 0.27 9.73 -3.91
CA GLU A 194 0.68 11.09 -4.26
C GLU A 194 1.80 11.16 -5.28
N ASN A 195 2.63 10.13 -5.36
CA ASN A 195 3.81 10.15 -6.23
C ASN A 195 3.46 10.46 -7.67
N HIS A 196 4.18 11.43 -8.24
CA HIS A 196 4.01 11.90 -9.61
C HIS A 196 2.66 12.58 -9.93
N LEU A 197 1.76 12.78 -8.94
CA LEU A 197 0.51 13.49 -9.15
C LEU A 197 0.68 15.00 -9.06
N SER A 198 0.06 15.73 -9.99
CA SER A 198 -0.14 17.17 -9.81
C SER A 198 -1.16 17.43 -8.69
N HIS A 199 -1.11 18.61 -8.09
CA HIS A 199 -2.05 19.03 -7.04
C HIS A 199 -3.54 18.86 -7.45
N ILE A 200 -3.87 19.12 -8.72
CA ILE A 200 -5.22 18.95 -9.26
C ILE A 200 -5.61 17.46 -9.30
N ASN A 201 -4.70 16.61 -9.75
CA ASN A 201 -4.96 15.17 -9.82
C ASN A 201 -5.01 14.54 -8.42
N MET A 202 -4.24 15.06 -7.48
CA MET A 202 -4.33 14.68 -6.07
C MET A 202 -5.72 14.97 -5.50
N LYS A 203 -6.26 16.18 -5.71
CA LYS A 203 -7.63 16.52 -5.28
C LYS A 203 -8.68 15.60 -5.89
N LYS A 204 -8.50 15.21 -7.15
CA LYS A 204 -9.38 14.24 -7.80
C LYS A 204 -9.25 12.85 -7.19
N MET A 205 -8.03 12.43 -6.86
CA MET A 205 -7.75 11.13 -6.22
C MET A 205 -8.44 11.04 -4.85
N VAL A 206 -8.33 12.06 -4.02
CA VAL A 206 -9.02 12.12 -2.71
C VAL A 206 -10.53 11.91 -2.90
N LYS A 207 -11.15 12.58 -3.86
CA LYS A 207 -12.58 12.41 -4.16
C LYS A 207 -12.95 10.99 -4.60
N GLU A 208 -12.12 10.36 -5.43
CA GLU A 208 -12.35 8.97 -5.84
C GLU A 208 -12.26 8.02 -4.63
N ILE A 209 -11.31 8.25 -3.72
CA ILE A 209 -11.15 7.48 -2.47
C ILE A 209 -12.37 7.67 -1.55
N GLU A 210 -12.80 8.91 -1.31
CA GLU A 210 -13.98 9.23 -0.49
C GLU A 210 -15.26 8.57 -1.02
N ASN A 211 -15.42 8.53 -2.33
CA ASN A 211 -16.59 7.93 -2.97
C ASN A 211 -16.59 6.39 -2.98
N ALA A 212 -15.46 5.77 -2.70
CA ALA A 212 -15.30 4.30 -2.74
C ALA A 212 -15.75 3.61 -1.43
N SER A 213 -16.86 4.04 -0.85
CA SER A 213 -17.36 3.66 0.49
C SER A 213 -17.66 2.17 0.72
N LYS A 214 -17.68 1.36 -0.33
CA LYS A 214 -17.99 -0.09 -0.25
C LYS A 214 -16.75 -0.98 -0.10
N LYS A 215 -15.55 -0.41 -0.11
CA LYS A 215 -14.29 -1.16 -0.08
C LYS A 215 -13.48 -0.73 1.14
N GLN A 216 -12.73 -1.66 1.70
CA GLN A 216 -11.72 -1.32 2.69
C GLN A 216 -10.46 -0.83 1.95
N ILE A 217 -10.04 0.39 2.27
CA ILE A 217 -8.88 1.02 1.64
C ILE A 217 -7.83 1.28 2.71
N PHE A 218 -6.61 0.79 2.49
CA PHE A 218 -5.45 1.13 3.29
C PHE A 218 -4.53 2.00 2.44
N ILE A 219 -4.05 3.10 3.01
CA ILE A 219 -3.20 4.06 2.32
C ILE A 219 -1.95 4.26 3.14
N ALA A 220 -0.79 3.91 2.58
CA ALA A 220 0.51 4.31 3.12
C ALA A 220 0.95 5.59 2.40
N THR A 221 1.17 6.67 3.14
CA THR A 221 1.49 7.97 2.57
C THR A 221 2.32 8.81 3.54
N HIS A 222 3.17 9.66 2.97
CA HIS A 222 3.83 10.75 3.68
C HIS A 222 3.34 12.14 3.20
N SER A 223 2.23 12.19 2.46
CA SER A 223 1.65 13.43 1.96
C SER A 223 0.79 14.13 2.99
N ASN A 224 1.18 15.35 3.37
CA ASN A 224 0.37 16.21 4.22
C ASN A 224 -1.04 16.42 3.65
N MET A 225 -1.15 16.58 2.34
CA MET A 225 -2.42 16.79 1.67
C MET A 225 -3.36 15.58 1.77
N LEU A 226 -2.86 14.35 1.61
CA LEU A 226 -3.67 13.15 1.77
C LEU A 226 -4.08 12.95 3.22
N SER A 227 -3.13 13.07 4.15
CA SER A 227 -3.35 12.88 5.58
C SER A 227 -4.39 13.85 6.14
N THR A 228 -4.42 15.09 5.65
CA THR A 228 -5.35 16.11 6.12
C THR A 228 -6.72 16.04 5.46
N ARG A 229 -6.82 15.63 4.20
CA ARG A 229 -8.11 15.56 3.47
C ARG A 229 -8.92 14.34 3.81
N LEU A 230 -8.28 13.24 4.13
CA LEU A 230 -8.94 12.06 4.66
C LEU A 230 -9.19 12.22 6.18
N ASP A 231 -10.10 11.46 6.73
CA ASP A 231 -10.43 11.59 8.17
C ASP A 231 -9.23 11.16 9.03
N LEU A 232 -8.57 12.15 9.63
CA LEU A 232 -7.40 11.96 10.50
C LEU A 232 -7.61 10.93 11.62
N ARG A 233 -8.84 10.77 12.10
CA ARG A 233 -9.19 9.80 13.15
C ARG A 233 -9.04 8.35 12.71
N LYS A 234 -8.91 8.11 11.41
CA LYS A 234 -8.63 6.79 10.82
C LYS A 234 -7.15 6.56 10.55
N SER A 235 -6.30 7.50 10.93
CA SER A 235 -4.86 7.41 10.70
C SER A 235 -4.19 6.60 11.80
N ILE A 236 -3.23 5.79 11.37
CA ILE A 236 -2.32 5.03 12.21
C ILE A 236 -0.92 5.60 11.95
N LEU A 237 -0.31 6.17 12.98
CA LEU A 237 1.04 6.71 12.87
C LEU A 237 2.05 5.63 13.21
N LEU A 238 2.96 5.40 12.28
CA LEU A 238 4.14 4.56 12.47
C LEU A 238 5.32 5.49 12.71
N ASN A 239 5.74 5.62 13.95
CA ASN A 239 6.82 6.51 14.35
C ASN A 239 7.98 5.70 14.90
N SER A 240 9.22 6.03 14.51
CA SER A 240 10.45 5.42 15.02
C SER A 240 10.69 5.67 16.53
N ASN A 241 9.98 6.61 17.11
CA ASN A 241 10.10 6.96 18.53
C ASN A 241 9.10 6.23 19.44
N SER A 242 8.22 5.42 18.88
CA SER A 242 7.22 4.66 19.62
C SER A 242 7.36 3.17 19.30
N GLU A 243 7.39 2.33 20.32
CA GLU A 243 7.38 0.87 20.17
C GLU A 243 6.05 0.34 19.60
N HIS A 244 4.99 1.16 19.69
CA HIS A 244 3.66 0.81 19.23
C HIS A 244 3.09 1.86 18.27
N PRO A 245 2.26 1.44 17.30
CA PRO A 245 1.52 2.37 16.43
C PRO A 245 0.64 3.31 17.26
N VAL A 246 0.57 4.58 16.87
CA VAL A 246 -0.27 5.57 17.55
C VAL A 246 -1.55 5.79 16.74
N LEU A 247 -2.70 5.54 17.37
CA LEU A 247 -4.01 5.76 16.78
C LEU A 247 -4.51 7.18 17.06
N LEU A 248 -5.06 7.84 16.04
CA LEU A 248 -5.64 9.18 16.16
C LEU A 248 -7.18 9.16 16.30
N ASP A 249 -7.76 8.01 16.62
CA ASP A 249 -9.20 7.79 16.78
C ASP A 249 -9.85 8.69 17.85
N ASN A 250 -9.09 9.06 18.88
CA ASN A 250 -9.52 9.91 19.98
C ASN A 250 -9.41 11.43 19.72
N VAL A 251 -9.00 11.85 18.52
CA VAL A 251 -8.98 13.27 18.14
C VAL A 251 -10.41 13.79 18.04
N LYS A 252 -10.65 14.98 18.60
CA LYS A 252 -11.97 15.61 18.55
C LYS A 252 -12.45 15.80 17.10
N GLU A 253 -13.69 15.46 16.83
CA GLU A 253 -14.29 15.60 15.50
C GLU A 253 -14.15 17.02 14.94
N THR A 254 -14.31 18.03 15.78
CA THR A 254 -14.18 19.44 15.39
C THR A 254 -12.75 19.79 14.95
N THR A 255 -11.74 19.16 15.57
CA THR A 255 -10.33 19.32 15.23
C THR A 255 -10.00 18.57 13.94
N ALA A 256 -10.45 17.32 13.80
CA ALA A 256 -10.29 16.57 12.55
C ALA A 256 -10.95 17.31 11.36
N LYS A 257 -12.19 17.75 11.50
CA LYS A 257 -12.90 18.53 10.47
C LYS A 257 -12.22 19.86 10.13
N PHE A 258 -11.58 20.49 11.10
CA PHE A 258 -10.80 21.71 10.85
C PHE A 258 -9.63 21.43 9.88
N PHE A 259 -8.81 20.42 10.18
CA PHE A 259 -7.68 20.07 9.34
C PHE A 259 -8.09 19.54 7.96
N MET A 260 -9.20 18.82 7.86
CA MET A 260 -9.76 18.40 6.57
C MET A 260 -10.15 19.57 5.66
N LYS A 261 -10.53 20.71 6.23
CA LYS A 261 -10.91 21.93 5.48
C LYS A 261 -9.76 22.89 5.21
N ALA A 262 -8.74 22.88 6.05
CA ALA A 262 -7.57 23.74 5.92
C ALA A 262 -6.56 23.09 4.95
N PRO A 263 -6.37 23.61 3.74
CA PRO A 263 -5.68 22.89 2.68
C PRO A 263 -4.15 22.81 2.86
N ASP A 264 -3.56 23.79 3.49
CA ASP A 264 -2.12 24.02 3.49
C ASP A 264 -1.56 24.13 4.92
N ASN A 265 -2.07 23.27 5.82
CA ASN A 265 -1.53 23.18 7.16
C ASN A 265 -0.34 22.19 7.22
N ASN A 266 0.62 22.46 8.08
CA ASN A 266 1.80 21.63 8.31
C ASN A 266 1.50 20.55 9.37
N LEU A 267 0.33 19.91 9.28
CA LEU A 267 -0.13 18.96 10.29
C LEU A 267 0.74 17.71 10.33
N LEU A 268 1.15 17.18 9.18
CA LEU A 268 1.98 15.97 9.14
C LEU A 268 3.34 16.22 9.77
N ASP A 269 3.98 17.35 9.46
CA ASP A 269 5.26 17.75 10.05
C ASP A 269 5.13 17.90 11.56
N PHE A 270 4.00 18.45 12.02
CA PHE A 270 3.70 18.53 13.46
C PHE A 270 3.55 17.15 14.10
N ILE A 271 2.77 16.27 13.49
CA ILE A 271 2.50 14.92 14.02
C ILE A 271 3.78 14.07 14.10
N LEU A 272 4.69 14.25 13.15
CA LEU A 272 5.95 13.51 13.07
C LEU A 272 7.08 14.14 13.93
N SER A 273 6.87 15.35 14.44
CA SER A 273 7.87 16.03 15.25
C SER A 273 7.98 15.48 16.67
N LYS A 274 9.20 15.47 17.23
CA LYS A 274 9.43 15.20 18.66
C LYS A 274 9.20 16.44 19.52
N LYS A 275 9.58 17.60 18.98
CA LYS A 275 9.42 18.92 19.60
C LYS A 275 8.93 19.88 18.54
N ALA A 276 7.86 20.60 18.84
CA ALA A 276 7.30 21.57 17.93
C ALA A 276 7.18 22.93 18.58
N LEU A 277 7.72 23.94 17.89
CA LEU A 277 7.52 25.35 18.24
C LEU A 277 6.46 25.92 17.32
N LEU A 278 5.27 26.16 17.86
CA LEU A 278 4.16 26.73 17.08
C LEU A 278 4.27 28.24 17.08
N VAL A 279 4.20 28.86 15.89
CA VAL A 279 4.23 30.30 15.66
C VAL A 279 2.99 30.78 14.91
N GLU A 280 2.64 32.04 15.06
CA GLU A 280 1.39 32.57 14.50
C GLU A 280 1.44 32.68 12.98
N GLY A 281 2.60 33.07 12.41
CA GLY A 281 2.72 33.29 10.98
C GLY A 281 4.15 33.20 10.45
N ASP A 282 4.31 33.54 9.18
CA ASP A 282 5.57 33.39 8.44
C ASP A 282 6.68 34.32 8.95
N ALA A 283 6.32 35.47 9.50
CA ALA A 283 7.31 36.42 10.03
C ALA A 283 8.05 35.85 11.24
N GLU A 284 7.29 35.25 12.19
CA GLU A 284 7.87 34.57 13.35
C GLU A 284 8.64 33.33 12.93
N TYR A 285 8.12 32.58 11.95
CA TYR A 285 8.80 31.41 11.42
C TYR A 285 10.22 31.75 10.94
N MET A 286 10.34 32.73 10.03
CA MET A 286 11.62 33.15 9.45
C MET A 286 12.60 33.70 10.52
N LEU A 287 12.08 34.50 11.45
CA LEU A 287 12.91 35.11 12.49
C LEU A 287 13.40 34.07 13.49
N LEU A 288 12.55 33.18 13.94
CA LEU A 288 12.89 32.18 14.97
C LEU A 288 13.87 31.15 14.47
N GLU A 289 13.78 30.73 13.21
CA GLU A 289 14.75 29.84 12.61
C GLU A 289 16.16 30.45 12.64
N SER A 290 16.27 31.69 12.17
CA SER A 290 17.54 32.43 12.18
C SER A 290 18.07 32.71 13.60
N PHE A 291 17.19 33.02 14.55
CA PHE A 291 17.59 33.24 15.93
C PHE A 291 18.01 31.96 16.63
N PHE A 292 17.33 30.86 16.37
CA PHE A 292 17.67 29.56 16.91
C PHE A 292 19.08 29.16 16.48
N GLU A 293 19.36 29.23 15.18
CA GLU A 293 20.67 28.89 14.63
C GLU A 293 21.77 29.83 15.18
N LYS A 294 21.52 31.13 15.24
CA LYS A 294 22.47 32.09 15.77
C LYS A 294 22.75 31.89 17.25
N HIS A 295 21.77 31.46 18.03
CA HIS A 295 21.90 31.25 19.47
C HIS A 295 22.53 29.91 19.83
N THR A 296 22.15 28.84 19.12
CA THR A 296 22.56 27.46 19.44
C THR A 296 23.77 26.99 18.63
N GLY A 297 24.05 27.64 17.49
CA GLY A 297 25.08 27.21 16.53
C GLY A 297 24.67 26.07 15.62
N ILE A 298 23.45 25.56 15.74
CA ILE A 298 22.89 24.47 14.91
C ILE A 298 21.47 24.86 14.45
N SER A 299 21.02 24.32 13.32
CA SER A 299 19.65 24.54 12.85
C SER A 299 18.62 23.91 13.79
N ALA A 300 17.40 24.42 13.80
CA ALA A 300 16.29 23.85 14.58
C ALA A 300 16.05 22.39 14.22
N GLU A 301 16.07 22.05 12.94
CA GLU A 301 15.94 20.68 12.44
C GLU A 301 17.03 19.76 12.97
N SER A 302 18.30 20.23 13.00
CA SER A 302 19.42 19.46 13.57
C SER A 302 19.28 19.21 15.07
N ALA A 303 18.47 20.03 15.75
CA ALA A 303 18.13 19.88 17.17
C ALA A 303 16.85 19.06 17.42
N ASP A 304 16.27 18.44 16.38
CA ASP A 304 14.96 17.77 16.42
C ASP A 304 13.83 18.73 16.87
N VAL A 305 13.90 20.01 16.51
CA VAL A 305 12.88 21.03 16.80
C VAL A 305 12.27 21.50 15.48
N HIS A 306 10.98 21.30 15.32
CA HIS A 306 10.24 21.77 14.15
C HIS A 306 9.52 23.07 14.49
N ILE A 307 9.83 24.15 13.76
CA ILE A 307 9.10 25.42 13.85
C ILE A 307 7.94 25.36 12.87
N ILE A 308 6.72 25.57 13.34
CA ILE A 308 5.51 25.37 12.55
C ILE A 308 4.61 26.61 12.63
N SER A 309 4.36 27.24 11.48
CA SER A 309 3.37 28.31 11.36
C SER A 309 1.97 27.71 11.39
N VAL A 310 1.11 28.24 12.28
CA VAL A 310 -0.27 27.76 12.47
C VAL A 310 -1.33 28.68 11.85
N ASP A 311 -0.92 29.68 11.10
CA ASP A 311 -1.79 30.65 10.41
C ASP A 311 -2.87 31.26 11.34
N GLY A 312 -2.46 32.05 12.30
CA GLY A 312 -3.32 32.78 13.21
C GLY A 312 -3.78 31.98 14.43
N THR A 313 -5.09 31.84 14.67
CA THR A 313 -5.64 31.35 15.95
C THR A 313 -5.76 29.83 16.10
N SER A 314 -5.09 29.06 15.26
CA SER A 314 -5.26 27.60 15.19
C SER A 314 -4.51 26.81 16.27
N PHE A 315 -3.70 27.44 17.13
CA PHE A 315 -2.92 26.81 18.21
C PHE A 315 -3.68 25.73 18.98
N LYS A 316 -4.90 26.02 19.38
CA LYS A 316 -5.73 25.09 20.15
C LYS A 316 -5.94 23.75 19.43
N ARG A 317 -5.98 23.76 18.09
CA ARG A 317 -6.17 22.54 17.29
C ARG A 317 -4.94 21.67 17.29
N TYR A 318 -3.77 22.29 17.19
CA TYR A 318 -2.50 21.60 17.32
C TYR A 318 -2.29 21.06 18.73
N LEU A 319 -2.61 21.83 19.76
CA LEU A 319 -2.53 21.40 21.17
C LEU A 319 -3.50 20.24 21.48
N ASP A 320 -4.69 20.20 20.89
CA ASP A 320 -5.60 19.05 21.02
C ASP A 320 -4.95 17.74 20.50
N ILE A 321 -4.11 17.81 19.46
CA ILE A 321 -3.41 16.66 18.89
C ILE A 321 -2.15 16.34 19.70
N SER A 322 -1.36 17.35 20.12
CA SER A 322 -0.10 17.14 20.84
C SER A 322 -0.29 16.34 22.13
N GLN A 323 -1.39 16.56 22.83
CA GLN A 323 -1.74 15.83 24.05
C GLN A 323 -1.88 14.30 23.81
N LYS A 324 -2.17 13.88 22.59
CA LYS A 324 -2.31 12.47 22.20
C LYS A 324 -1.00 11.86 21.74
N LEU A 325 -0.08 12.68 21.25
CA LEU A 325 1.14 12.25 20.58
C LEU A 325 2.39 12.41 21.45
N ALA A 326 2.25 12.91 22.67
CA ALA A 326 3.38 13.24 23.55
C ALA A 326 4.43 14.17 22.89
N ILE A 327 4.00 15.04 21.96
CA ILE A 327 4.86 16.07 21.36
C ILE A 327 5.13 17.14 22.42
N LYS A 328 6.42 17.50 22.59
CA LYS A 328 6.86 18.55 23.52
C LYS A 328 6.82 19.92 22.87
#